data_bd0bd4cffc5eb4054ec4070c9c1d22f8
#
_entry.id   bd0bd4cffc5eb4054ec4070c9c1d22f8
#
_cell.length_a   1.000
_cell.length_b   1.000
_cell.length_c   1.000
_cell.angle_alpha   90.00
_cell.angle_beta   90.00
_cell.angle_gamma   90.00
#
_symmetry.space_group_name_H-M   'P 1'
#
loop_
_entity.id
_entity.type
_entity.pdbx_description
1 polymer ?
#
loop_
_entity_poly.entity_id
_entity_poly.type
_entity_poly.pdbx_seq_one_letter_code
_entity_poly.pdbx_strand_id
1 'polypeptide(L)'
;GRVFHNAEYTFSGVDRASAMAAIYSGSTPSVNGIISNRWMDVATLRPVNSTDDAAFMGYYTDQTCAPTKLLTSTIADELKIATQGKGIVYAIAPFCDAAIFAAGHAGNGAFWINPTTGKWSGTTYYGEFPWWASQYNDRQAIDSRISSVTWEPVFPRGMYTFLPDWRDIVFKYKFDDDRKNKFRRFITSPFVNDEVNALTEELLSKGTLGMDDITDLLSLTFYAGNYAHKSPQECAMEIQDTYV
;
A
#
# COMPACT_ATOMS: atom_id res chain seq x y z
N GLY A 1 -26.02 -2.44 -4.06
CA GLY A 1 -24.82 -3.10 -3.60
C GLY A 1 -25.13 -4.17 -2.55
N ARG A 2 -24.16 -5.05 -2.28
CA ARG A 2 -24.21 -6.03 -1.18
C ARG A 2 -23.33 -5.56 -0.06
N VAL A 3 -23.78 -5.71 1.19
CA VAL A 3 -23.00 -5.46 2.41
C VAL A 3 -22.81 -6.78 3.13
N PHE A 4 -21.59 -7.12 3.47
CA PHE A 4 -21.24 -8.28 4.27
C PHE A 4 -20.90 -7.81 5.68
N HIS A 5 -21.77 -8.08 6.64
CA HIS A 5 -21.59 -7.64 8.03
C HIS A 5 -20.55 -8.47 8.80
N ASN A 6 -20.31 -9.71 8.37
CA ASN A 6 -19.37 -10.63 8.99
C ASN A 6 -18.45 -11.22 7.90
N ALA A 7 -17.43 -10.48 7.53
CA ALA A 7 -16.38 -10.98 6.65
C ALA A 7 -15.16 -11.36 7.52
N GLU A 8 -14.73 -12.61 7.45
CA GLU A 8 -13.62 -13.13 8.24
C GLU A 8 -12.62 -13.85 7.33
N TYR A 9 -11.33 -13.75 7.69
CA TYR A 9 -10.32 -14.59 7.07
C TYR A 9 -10.40 -16.00 7.64
N THR A 10 -10.30 -17.01 6.78
CA THR A 10 -10.36 -18.43 7.16
C THR A 10 -9.01 -19.02 7.59
N PHE A 11 -8.00 -18.16 7.79
CA PHE A 11 -6.65 -18.53 8.21
C PHE A 11 -6.16 -17.63 9.35
N SER A 12 -5.21 -18.14 10.13
CA SER A 12 -4.60 -17.42 11.26
C SER A 12 -3.33 -16.69 10.84
N GLY A 13 -2.89 -15.73 11.67
CA GLY A 13 -1.66 -14.98 11.43
C GLY A 13 -1.78 -13.96 10.29
N VAL A 14 -2.96 -13.38 10.11
CA VAL A 14 -3.24 -12.38 9.08
C VAL A 14 -2.35 -11.16 9.28
N ASP A 15 -1.59 -10.84 8.25
CA ASP A 15 -0.88 -9.56 8.11
C ASP A 15 -1.22 -8.91 6.76
N ARG A 16 -0.61 -7.75 6.46
CA ARG A 16 -0.96 -7.01 5.23
C ARG A 16 -0.74 -7.84 3.97
N ALA A 17 0.40 -8.52 3.81
CA ALA A 17 0.70 -9.26 2.59
C ALA A 17 -0.25 -10.45 2.41
N SER A 18 -0.45 -11.27 3.45
CA SER A 18 -1.36 -12.42 3.38
C SER A 18 -2.81 -12.01 3.17
N ALA A 19 -3.24 -10.88 3.78
CA ALA A 19 -4.57 -10.32 3.58
C ALA A 19 -4.78 -9.82 2.14
N MET A 20 -3.84 -9.04 1.60
CA MET A 20 -3.92 -8.50 0.25
C MET A 20 -3.90 -9.61 -0.80
N ALA A 21 -2.98 -10.58 -0.65
CA ALA A 21 -2.93 -11.74 -1.53
C ALA A 21 -4.26 -12.53 -1.51
N ALA A 22 -4.85 -12.73 -0.33
CA ALA A 22 -6.13 -13.43 -0.21
C ALA A 22 -7.30 -12.66 -0.84
N ILE A 23 -7.37 -11.35 -0.65
CA ILE A 23 -8.42 -10.49 -1.22
C ILE A 23 -8.37 -10.51 -2.75
N TYR A 24 -7.19 -10.29 -3.33
CA TYR A 24 -7.04 -10.17 -4.77
C TYR A 24 -7.04 -11.50 -5.51
N SER A 25 -6.61 -12.61 -4.88
CA SER A 25 -6.65 -13.96 -5.48
C SER A 25 -7.92 -14.76 -5.14
N GLY A 26 -8.69 -14.32 -4.14
CA GLY A 26 -9.83 -15.11 -3.63
C GLY A 26 -9.43 -16.43 -2.97
N SER A 27 -8.17 -16.60 -2.57
CA SER A 27 -7.62 -17.86 -2.06
C SER A 27 -6.84 -17.68 -0.74
N THR A 28 -6.69 -18.77 0.01
CA THR A 28 -5.94 -18.76 1.27
C THR A 28 -4.42 -18.86 1.04
N PRO A 29 -3.58 -18.50 2.04
CA PRO A 29 -2.13 -18.64 1.97
C PRO A 29 -1.61 -20.03 1.60
N SER A 30 -2.33 -21.09 1.97
CA SER A 30 -2.00 -22.47 1.60
C SER A 30 -2.12 -22.74 0.10
N VAL A 31 -2.87 -21.92 -0.63
CA VAL A 31 -3.09 -22.03 -2.07
C VAL A 31 -2.29 -20.97 -2.81
N ASN A 32 -2.33 -19.69 -2.35
CA ASN A 32 -1.67 -18.59 -3.04
C ASN A 32 -0.18 -18.42 -2.68
N GLY A 33 0.32 -19.15 -1.65
CA GLY A 33 1.74 -19.15 -1.26
C GLY A 33 2.18 -17.97 -0.40
N ILE A 34 1.36 -16.95 -0.17
CA ILE A 34 1.73 -15.75 0.60
C ILE A 34 1.27 -15.90 2.04
N ILE A 35 2.16 -16.42 2.88
CA ILE A 35 1.85 -16.75 4.28
C ILE A 35 1.99 -15.57 5.24
N SER A 36 2.81 -14.56 4.90
CA SER A 36 3.12 -13.40 5.75
C SER A 36 3.82 -12.32 4.93
N ASN A 37 4.02 -11.12 5.50
CA ASN A 37 4.90 -10.09 4.94
C ASN A 37 6.34 -10.59 4.79
N ARG A 38 6.79 -11.41 5.73
CA ARG A 38 8.16 -11.93 5.77
C ARG A 38 8.20 -13.30 6.44
N TRP A 39 8.94 -14.23 5.85
CA TRP A 39 9.15 -15.56 6.43
C TRP A 39 10.60 -16.04 6.22
N MET A 40 10.93 -17.16 6.87
CA MET A 40 12.20 -17.84 6.64
C MET A 40 12.08 -18.77 5.43
N ASP A 41 12.88 -18.54 4.40
CA ASP A 41 12.99 -19.46 3.28
C ASP A 41 13.71 -20.72 3.73
N VAL A 42 13.07 -21.88 3.56
CA VAL A 42 13.56 -23.18 4.09
C VAL A 42 14.80 -23.65 3.34
N ALA A 43 14.91 -23.34 2.06
CA ALA A 43 16.04 -23.78 1.24
C ALA A 43 17.31 -22.99 1.51
N THR A 44 17.18 -21.67 1.70
CA THR A 44 18.31 -20.76 1.90
C THR A 44 18.59 -20.45 3.38
N LEU A 45 17.66 -20.78 4.28
CA LEU A 45 17.67 -20.40 5.70
C LEU A 45 17.82 -18.89 5.91
N ARG A 46 17.30 -18.09 4.99
CA ARG A 46 17.32 -16.61 5.06
C ARG A 46 15.92 -16.05 5.12
N PRO A 47 15.73 -14.94 5.83
CA PRO A 47 14.46 -14.26 5.80
C PRO A 47 14.24 -13.61 4.43
N VAL A 48 13.05 -13.81 3.86
CA VAL A 48 12.61 -13.22 2.59
C VAL A 48 11.30 -12.47 2.79
N ASN A 49 11.12 -11.36 2.09
CA ASN A 49 9.83 -10.69 2.06
C ASN A 49 8.93 -11.31 0.97
N SER A 50 7.63 -11.13 1.14
CA SER A 50 6.60 -11.72 0.26
C SER A 50 6.74 -11.32 -1.21
N THR A 51 7.34 -10.18 -1.49
CA THR A 51 7.52 -9.62 -2.84
C THR A 51 8.96 -9.61 -3.33
N ASP A 52 9.95 -10.05 -2.53
CA ASP A 52 11.35 -10.02 -2.93
C ASP A 52 11.62 -10.90 -4.16
N ASP A 53 12.18 -10.31 -5.20
CA ASP A 53 12.69 -11.00 -6.38
C ASP A 53 13.87 -10.23 -6.98
N ALA A 54 15.08 -10.78 -6.85
CA ALA A 54 16.30 -10.15 -7.31
C ALA A 54 16.46 -10.07 -8.85
N ALA A 55 15.56 -10.69 -9.62
CA ALA A 55 15.54 -10.57 -11.07
C ALA A 55 15.05 -9.19 -11.56
N PHE A 56 14.35 -8.45 -10.69
CA PHE A 56 13.76 -7.16 -11.04
C PHE A 56 14.32 -6.04 -10.18
N MET A 57 14.55 -4.89 -10.79
CA MET A 57 15.03 -3.69 -10.10
C MET A 57 13.86 -2.77 -9.73
N GLY A 58 14.04 -2.03 -8.64
CA GLY A 58 13.12 -0.96 -8.25
C GLY A 58 13.42 0.36 -8.95
N TYR A 59 12.38 1.09 -9.29
CA TYR A 59 12.48 2.51 -9.66
C TYR A 59 12.32 3.36 -8.39
N TYR A 60 13.25 4.27 -8.13
CA TYR A 60 13.30 5.15 -6.94
C TYR A 60 13.36 4.41 -5.60
N THR A 61 13.77 3.14 -5.60
CA THR A 61 13.87 2.30 -4.41
C THR A 61 14.91 1.20 -4.60
N ASP A 62 15.46 0.71 -3.49
CA ASP A 62 16.33 -0.47 -3.47
C ASP A 62 15.54 -1.78 -3.31
N GLN A 63 14.21 -1.71 -3.16
CA GLN A 63 13.35 -2.89 -3.05
C GLN A 63 13.21 -3.55 -4.42
N THR A 64 13.40 -4.87 -4.45
CA THR A 64 13.30 -5.71 -5.66
C THR A 64 11.95 -6.43 -5.65
N CYS A 65 10.86 -5.69 -5.86
CA CYS A 65 9.51 -6.21 -5.70
C CYS A 65 8.93 -6.78 -6.98
N ALA A 66 8.35 -8.00 -6.89
CA ALA A 66 7.59 -8.66 -7.94
C ALA A 66 6.54 -9.62 -7.35
N PRO A 67 5.48 -9.99 -8.08
CA PRO A 67 4.45 -10.94 -7.62
C PRO A 67 4.85 -12.40 -7.74
N THR A 68 6.09 -12.74 -8.06
CA THR A 68 6.55 -14.09 -8.45
C THR A 68 6.35 -15.17 -7.38
N LYS A 69 6.20 -14.79 -6.11
CA LYS A 69 5.86 -15.73 -5.03
C LYS A 69 4.36 -16.00 -4.89
N LEU A 70 3.52 -15.20 -5.54
CA LEU A 70 2.08 -15.45 -5.59
C LEU A 70 1.81 -16.58 -6.59
N LEU A 71 1.26 -17.69 -6.14
CA LEU A 71 1.10 -18.92 -6.93
C LEU A 71 -0.24 -18.99 -7.70
N THR A 72 -1.11 -18.02 -7.50
CA THR A 72 -2.45 -17.97 -8.08
C THR A 72 -2.66 -16.70 -8.87
N SER A 73 -3.56 -16.71 -9.84
CA SER A 73 -4.03 -15.50 -10.50
C SER A 73 -4.78 -14.58 -9.55
N THR A 74 -4.82 -13.31 -9.89
CA THR A 74 -5.59 -12.27 -9.19
C THR A 74 -6.75 -11.81 -10.06
N ILE A 75 -7.68 -11.04 -9.48
CA ILE A 75 -8.74 -10.39 -10.27
C ILE A 75 -8.18 -9.52 -11.40
N ALA A 76 -7.00 -8.94 -11.21
CA ALA A 76 -6.28 -8.17 -12.22
C ALA A 76 -5.84 -9.07 -13.39
N ASP A 77 -5.30 -10.25 -13.10
CA ASP A 77 -4.88 -11.23 -14.10
C ASP A 77 -6.09 -11.77 -14.88
N GLU A 78 -7.19 -12.06 -14.19
CA GLU A 78 -8.43 -12.52 -14.83
C GLU A 78 -9.03 -11.45 -15.74
N LEU A 79 -8.98 -10.18 -15.35
CA LEU A 79 -9.39 -9.08 -16.23
C LEU A 79 -8.52 -9.02 -17.49
N LYS A 80 -7.20 -9.18 -17.34
CA LYS A 80 -6.28 -9.23 -18.50
C LYS A 80 -6.63 -10.37 -19.45
N ILE A 81 -6.98 -11.54 -18.91
CA ILE A 81 -7.44 -12.68 -19.73
C ILE A 81 -8.74 -12.33 -20.42
N ALA A 82 -9.73 -11.84 -19.69
CA ALA A 82 -11.06 -11.49 -20.22
C ALA A 82 -11.00 -10.41 -21.31
N THR A 83 -10.09 -9.46 -21.20
CA THR A 83 -9.88 -8.38 -22.17
C THR A 83 -8.82 -8.70 -23.23
N GLN A 84 -8.32 -9.95 -23.29
CA GLN A 84 -7.25 -10.37 -24.21
C GLN A 84 -6.00 -9.47 -24.09
N GLY A 85 -5.65 -9.09 -22.88
CA GLY A 85 -4.50 -8.24 -22.56
C GLY A 85 -4.69 -6.74 -22.81
N LYS A 86 -5.83 -6.31 -23.31
CA LYS A 86 -6.07 -4.90 -23.69
C LYS A 86 -6.44 -4.02 -22.51
N GLY A 87 -7.17 -4.53 -21.50
CA GLY A 87 -7.52 -3.77 -20.32
C GLY A 87 -6.28 -3.29 -19.56
N ILE A 88 -6.29 -2.06 -19.09
CA ILE A 88 -5.20 -1.45 -18.35
C ILE A 88 -5.41 -1.71 -16.85
N VAL A 89 -4.35 -2.12 -16.16
CA VAL A 89 -4.39 -2.41 -14.71
C VAL A 89 -3.30 -1.64 -14.00
N TYR A 90 -3.70 -0.76 -13.10
CA TYR A 90 -2.79 -0.05 -12.20
C TYR A 90 -3.18 -0.25 -10.75
N ALA A 91 -2.17 -0.33 -9.87
CA ALA A 91 -2.36 -0.38 -8.43
C ALA A 91 -1.52 0.70 -7.73
N ILE A 92 -2.14 1.46 -6.85
CA ILE A 92 -1.50 2.52 -6.06
C ILE A 92 -1.76 2.24 -4.58
N ALA A 93 -0.69 2.13 -3.80
CA ALA A 93 -0.76 1.84 -2.37
C ALA A 93 0.40 2.50 -1.61
N PRO A 94 0.28 2.74 -0.30
CA PRO A 94 1.41 3.22 0.50
C PRO A 94 2.58 2.22 0.58
N PHE A 95 2.31 0.92 0.43
CA PHE A 95 3.28 -0.16 0.64
C PHE A 95 3.42 -1.07 -0.57
N CYS A 96 4.64 -1.59 -0.78
CA CYS A 96 5.00 -2.45 -1.91
C CYS A 96 4.10 -3.68 -2.05
N ASP A 97 3.94 -4.47 -1.00
CA ASP A 97 3.15 -5.70 -1.00
C ASP A 97 1.68 -5.45 -1.39
N ALA A 98 1.08 -4.37 -0.88
CA ALA A 98 -0.29 -3.99 -1.23
C ALA A 98 -0.42 -3.63 -2.71
N ALA A 99 0.51 -2.85 -3.26
CA ALA A 99 0.50 -2.48 -4.68
C ALA A 99 0.74 -3.70 -5.59
N ILE A 100 1.74 -4.52 -5.28
CA ILE A 100 2.13 -5.68 -6.08
C ILE A 100 1.01 -6.72 -6.18
N PHE A 101 0.39 -7.12 -5.04
CA PHE A 101 -0.67 -8.13 -5.08
C PHE A 101 -1.97 -7.60 -5.69
N ALA A 102 -2.21 -6.30 -5.63
CA ALA A 102 -3.35 -5.68 -6.31
C ALA A 102 -3.16 -5.60 -7.84
N ALA A 103 -1.94 -5.36 -8.30
CA ALA A 103 -1.62 -5.35 -9.74
C ALA A 103 -1.56 -6.76 -10.34
N GLY A 104 -1.27 -7.79 -9.52
CA GLY A 104 -1.14 -9.17 -9.97
C GLY A 104 0.06 -9.39 -10.88
N HIS A 105 0.05 -10.50 -11.65
CA HIS A 105 1.15 -10.86 -12.54
C HIS A 105 1.11 -10.08 -13.87
N ALA A 106 -0.07 -9.77 -14.35
CA ALA A 106 -0.27 -9.18 -15.68
C ALA A 106 -0.60 -7.66 -15.65
N GLY A 107 -0.44 -7.00 -14.51
CA GLY A 107 -0.67 -5.56 -14.36
C GLY A 107 0.21 -4.69 -15.27
N ASN A 108 -0.19 -3.45 -15.48
CA ASN A 108 0.58 -2.44 -16.22
C ASN A 108 1.47 -1.60 -15.29
N GLY A 109 1.23 -1.62 -13.99
CA GLY A 109 2.06 -0.94 -13.02
C GLY A 109 1.55 -1.05 -11.59
N ALA A 110 2.49 -1.07 -10.66
CA ALA A 110 2.26 -1.02 -9.22
C ALA A 110 3.13 0.08 -8.62
N PHE A 111 2.51 0.98 -7.84
CA PHE A 111 3.18 2.15 -7.28
C PHE A 111 3.04 2.17 -5.76
N TRP A 112 4.16 2.41 -5.08
CA TRP A 112 4.20 2.54 -3.62
C TRP A 112 5.20 3.62 -3.19
N ILE A 113 5.13 4.05 -1.93
CA ILE A 113 6.02 5.10 -1.43
C ILE A 113 7.28 4.48 -0.82
N ASN A 114 8.45 4.94 -1.26
CA ASN A 114 9.71 4.58 -0.63
C ASN A 114 9.79 5.18 0.79
N PRO A 115 9.88 4.36 1.84
CA PRO A 115 9.87 4.83 3.23
C PRO A 115 11.13 5.62 3.63
N THR A 116 12.15 5.64 2.78
CA THR A 116 13.41 6.35 3.03
C THR A 116 13.45 7.70 2.31
N THR A 117 12.95 7.75 1.07
CA THR A 117 13.08 8.93 0.21
C THR A 117 11.76 9.70 0.04
N GLY A 118 10.62 9.08 0.40
CA GLY A 118 9.29 9.64 0.16
C GLY A 118 8.88 9.70 -1.31
N LYS A 119 9.65 9.10 -2.21
CA LYS A 119 9.30 9.06 -3.63
C LYS A 119 8.37 7.91 -3.94
N TRP A 120 7.46 8.11 -4.87
CA TRP A 120 6.71 7.04 -5.48
C TRP A 120 7.65 6.12 -6.24
N SER A 121 7.52 4.85 -6.00
CA SER A 121 8.39 3.78 -6.48
C SER A 121 7.61 2.79 -7.33
N GLY A 122 8.32 2.02 -8.12
CA GLY A 122 7.77 0.94 -8.93
C GLY A 122 8.82 -0.14 -9.14
N THR A 123 8.55 -1.07 -10.05
CA THR A 123 9.43 -2.17 -10.38
C THR A 123 9.53 -2.38 -11.89
N THR A 124 10.69 -2.83 -12.36
CA THR A 124 10.92 -3.21 -13.75
C THR A 124 10.11 -4.43 -14.18
N TYR A 125 9.48 -5.16 -13.24
CA TYR A 125 8.58 -6.27 -13.54
C TYR A 125 7.44 -5.87 -14.48
N TYR A 126 6.85 -4.68 -14.28
CA TYR A 126 5.75 -4.15 -15.08
C TYR A 126 6.21 -3.28 -16.27
N GLY A 127 7.50 -3.25 -16.56
CA GLY A 127 8.06 -2.44 -17.63
C GLY A 127 8.61 -1.09 -17.16
N GLU A 128 8.51 -0.08 -18.03
CA GLU A 128 9.07 1.25 -17.75
C GLU A 128 8.24 2.03 -16.73
N PHE A 129 8.95 2.82 -15.92
CA PHE A 129 8.29 3.72 -14.97
C PHE A 129 7.66 4.90 -15.72
N PRO A 130 6.36 5.17 -15.55
CA PRO A 130 5.67 6.17 -16.35
C PRO A 130 6.22 7.59 -16.15
N TRP A 131 6.30 8.35 -17.24
CA TRP A 131 6.81 9.72 -17.22
C TRP A 131 6.04 10.65 -16.29
N TRP A 132 4.72 10.47 -16.18
CA TRP A 132 3.86 11.27 -15.29
C TRP A 132 4.18 11.01 -13.81
N ALA A 133 4.50 9.78 -13.43
CA ALA A 133 4.90 9.45 -12.07
C ALA A 133 6.32 9.97 -11.76
N SER A 134 7.25 9.95 -12.72
CA SER A 134 8.56 10.59 -12.60
C SER A 134 8.41 12.10 -12.40
N GLN A 135 7.57 12.76 -13.20
CA GLN A 135 7.31 14.19 -13.07
C GLN A 135 6.66 14.55 -11.72
N TYR A 136 5.79 13.67 -11.19
CA TYR A 136 5.23 13.84 -9.85
C TYR A 136 6.33 13.80 -8.78
N ASN A 137 7.24 12.83 -8.86
CA ASN A 137 8.38 12.72 -7.95
C ASN A 137 9.31 13.96 -7.99
N ASP A 138 9.49 14.55 -9.16
CA ASP A 138 10.37 15.73 -9.34
C ASP A 138 9.83 16.98 -8.63
N ARG A 139 8.52 17.05 -8.42
CA ARG A 139 7.88 18.15 -7.67
C ARG A 139 8.09 18.05 -6.17
N GLN A 140 8.62 16.92 -5.65
CA GLN A 140 8.80 16.66 -4.22
C GLN A 140 7.51 16.89 -3.38
N ALA A 141 6.38 16.47 -3.91
CA ALA A 141 5.06 16.75 -3.33
C ALA A 141 4.93 16.24 -1.89
N ILE A 142 5.45 15.04 -1.60
CA ILE A 142 5.41 14.45 -0.25
C ILE A 142 6.27 15.27 0.75
N ASP A 143 7.47 15.73 0.36
CA ASP A 143 8.29 16.59 1.23
C ASP A 143 7.57 17.90 1.59
N SER A 144 6.97 18.54 0.60
CA SER A 144 6.21 19.77 0.81
C SER A 144 5.01 19.55 1.73
N ARG A 145 4.30 18.43 1.56
CA ARG A 145 3.15 18.05 2.41
C ARG A 145 3.59 17.78 3.84
N ILE A 146 4.66 17.01 4.04
CA ILE A 146 5.19 16.69 5.36
C ILE A 146 5.51 17.95 6.17
N SER A 147 6.12 18.94 5.52
CA SER A 147 6.51 20.20 6.17
C SER A 147 5.31 21.08 6.55
N SER A 148 4.18 20.92 5.87
CA SER A 148 2.98 21.74 6.10
C SER A 148 2.00 21.13 7.10
N VAL A 149 2.15 19.84 7.45
CA VAL A 149 1.16 19.09 8.22
C VAL A 149 1.58 18.88 9.66
N THR A 150 0.63 19.13 10.56
CA THR A 150 0.69 18.68 11.97
C THR A 150 -0.50 17.80 12.24
N TRP A 151 -0.28 16.57 12.70
CA TRP A 151 -1.36 15.67 13.08
C TRP A 151 -1.68 15.78 14.55
N GLU A 152 -2.89 16.23 14.82
CA GLU A 152 -3.51 16.33 16.15
C GLU A 152 -4.87 15.64 16.07
N PRO A 153 -5.44 15.12 17.17
CA PRO A 153 -6.77 14.54 17.16
C PRO A 153 -7.82 15.54 16.65
N VAL A 154 -8.68 15.10 15.76
CA VAL A 154 -9.79 15.90 15.22
C VAL A 154 -10.82 16.21 16.29
N PHE A 155 -11.06 15.26 17.20
CA PHE A 155 -12.02 15.42 18.28
C PHE A 155 -11.36 15.60 19.65
N PRO A 156 -12.08 16.18 20.65
CA PRO A 156 -11.66 16.14 22.03
C PRO A 156 -11.49 14.71 22.54
N ARG A 157 -10.52 14.47 23.45
CA ARG A 157 -10.18 13.13 23.97
C ARG A 157 -11.39 12.30 24.40
N GLY A 158 -12.39 12.92 25.01
CA GLY A 158 -13.60 12.23 25.49
C GLY A 158 -14.49 11.62 24.39
N MET A 159 -14.24 11.94 23.12
CA MET A 159 -14.95 11.34 21.98
C MET A 159 -14.32 10.03 21.52
N TYR A 160 -13.05 9.75 21.89
CA TYR A 160 -12.36 8.51 21.56
C TYR A 160 -12.68 7.44 22.60
N THR A 161 -13.06 6.26 22.13
CA THR A 161 -13.49 5.13 22.97
C THR A 161 -12.40 4.06 23.04
N PHE A 162 -12.51 3.15 24.04
CA PHE A 162 -11.60 2.01 24.18
C PHE A 162 -10.10 2.38 24.29
N LEU A 163 -9.82 3.56 24.84
CA LEU A 163 -8.45 3.97 25.10
C LEU A 163 -7.94 3.27 26.37
N PRO A 164 -6.65 2.84 26.39
CA PRO A 164 -6.04 2.35 27.61
C PRO A 164 -6.02 3.43 28.70
N ASP A 165 -6.15 3.03 29.98
CA ASP A 165 -6.21 3.95 31.13
C ASP A 165 -4.98 4.88 31.23
N TRP A 166 -3.82 4.41 30.77
CA TRP A 166 -2.58 5.17 30.75
C TRP A 166 -2.50 6.21 29.62
N ARG A 167 -3.47 6.21 28.67
CA ARG A 167 -3.49 7.11 27.52
C ARG A 167 -4.26 8.42 27.81
N ASP A 168 -3.70 9.23 28.72
CA ASP A 168 -4.31 10.51 29.11
C ASP A 168 -3.92 11.68 28.21
N ILE A 169 -2.76 11.58 27.53
CA ILE A 169 -2.22 12.68 26.72
C ILE A 169 -2.66 12.51 25.27
N VAL A 170 -3.24 13.55 24.69
CA VAL A 170 -3.50 13.65 23.26
C VAL A 170 -2.19 13.72 22.49
N PHE A 171 -2.17 13.10 21.31
CA PHE A 171 -0.98 13.15 20.46
C PHE A 171 -0.88 14.47 19.68
N LYS A 172 0.35 14.82 19.35
CA LYS A 172 0.66 15.89 18.40
C LYS A 172 1.94 15.52 17.67
N TYR A 173 1.82 15.30 16.35
CA TYR A 173 2.94 14.85 15.53
C TYR A 173 3.26 15.87 14.45
N LYS A 174 4.53 16.27 14.39
CA LYS A 174 5.16 16.92 13.25
C LYS A 174 6.14 15.92 12.66
N PHE A 175 6.01 15.64 11.36
CA PHE A 175 6.84 14.62 10.74
C PHE A 175 8.29 15.07 10.57
N ASP A 176 8.54 16.37 10.37
CA ASP A 176 9.88 16.95 10.24
C ASP A 176 10.70 16.93 11.55
N ASP A 177 10.07 16.72 12.70
CA ASP A 177 10.78 16.61 14.00
C ASP A 177 11.71 15.40 14.05
N ASP A 178 11.44 14.36 13.24
CA ASP A 178 12.28 13.19 13.07
C ASP A 178 12.70 13.04 11.61
N ARG A 179 13.65 13.85 11.17
CA ARG A 179 14.14 13.90 9.78
C ARG A 179 14.55 12.54 9.23
N LYS A 180 15.08 11.64 10.08
CA LYS A 180 15.55 10.32 9.66
C LYS A 180 14.40 9.37 9.34
N ASN A 181 13.26 9.50 10.03
CA ASN A 181 12.12 8.60 9.90
C ASN A 181 10.86 9.31 9.37
N LYS A 182 10.97 10.55 8.91
CA LYS A 182 9.79 11.37 8.53
C LYS A 182 8.87 10.66 7.53
N PHE A 183 9.41 10.05 6.49
CA PHE A 183 8.62 9.34 5.50
C PHE A 183 8.02 8.04 6.05
N ARG A 184 8.76 7.27 6.88
CA ARG A 184 8.23 6.07 7.56
C ARG A 184 7.05 6.38 8.47
N ARG A 185 7.10 7.51 9.16
CA ARG A 185 6.01 7.98 10.01
C ARG A 185 4.84 8.48 9.18
N PHE A 186 5.12 9.24 8.13
CA PHE A 186 4.12 9.78 7.23
C PHE A 186 3.29 8.69 6.55
N ILE A 187 3.91 7.64 6.00
CA ILE A 187 3.19 6.55 5.30
C ILE A 187 2.30 5.70 6.22
N THR A 188 2.42 5.87 7.53
CA THR A 188 1.54 5.24 8.54
C THR A 188 0.58 6.23 9.20
N SER A 189 0.39 7.39 8.61
CA SER A 189 -0.56 8.42 9.03
C SER A 189 -1.72 8.55 8.04
N PRO A 190 -2.86 9.17 8.40
CA PRO A 190 -3.97 9.37 7.47
C PRO A 190 -3.60 10.22 6.24
N PHE A 191 -2.61 11.10 6.35
CA PHE A 191 -2.18 11.99 5.26
C PHE A 191 -1.54 11.26 4.06
N VAL A 192 -1.13 10.00 4.23
CA VAL A 192 -0.69 9.18 3.10
C VAL A 192 -1.83 8.90 2.12
N ASN A 193 -3.06 8.90 2.61
CA ASN A 193 -4.24 8.66 1.78
C ASN A 193 -4.47 9.82 0.80
N ASP A 194 -4.15 11.05 1.20
CA ASP A 194 -4.15 12.21 0.30
C ASP A 194 -3.10 12.06 -0.81
N GLU A 195 -1.96 11.45 -0.51
CA GLU A 195 -0.92 11.19 -1.51
C GLU A 195 -1.34 10.09 -2.49
N VAL A 196 -2.04 9.05 -2.02
CA VAL A 196 -2.64 8.04 -2.90
C VAL A 196 -3.63 8.71 -3.87
N ASN A 197 -4.50 9.58 -3.37
CA ASN A 197 -5.43 10.35 -4.19
C ASN A 197 -4.70 11.26 -5.18
N ALA A 198 -3.68 12.00 -4.73
CA ALA A 198 -2.96 12.95 -5.58
C ALA A 198 -2.21 12.25 -6.74
N LEU A 199 -1.57 11.09 -6.49
CA LEU A 199 -0.97 10.31 -7.57
C LEU A 199 -2.04 9.71 -8.50
N THR A 200 -3.20 9.35 -7.96
CA THR A 200 -4.33 8.86 -8.74
C THR A 200 -4.87 9.92 -9.70
N GLU A 201 -5.02 11.17 -9.23
CA GLU A 201 -5.42 12.29 -10.07
C GLU A 201 -4.40 12.56 -11.20
N GLU A 202 -3.12 12.45 -10.89
CA GLU A 202 -2.04 12.56 -11.88
C GLU A 202 -2.13 11.45 -12.93
N LEU A 203 -2.36 10.19 -12.51
CA LEU A 203 -2.58 9.06 -13.41
C LEU A 203 -3.80 9.28 -14.31
N LEU A 204 -4.94 9.66 -13.75
CA LEU A 204 -6.19 9.84 -14.50
C LEU A 204 -6.13 11.02 -15.46
N SER A 205 -5.39 12.07 -15.11
CA SER A 205 -5.26 13.28 -15.95
C SER A 205 -4.27 13.11 -17.10
N LYS A 206 -3.28 12.25 -16.96
CA LYS A 206 -2.15 12.14 -17.91
C LYS A 206 -1.98 10.75 -18.51
N GLY A 207 -2.59 9.74 -17.91
CA GLY A 207 -2.63 8.37 -18.42
C GLY A 207 -3.76 8.15 -19.41
N THR A 208 -3.87 6.92 -19.87
CA THR A 208 -4.89 6.49 -20.84
C THR A 208 -5.98 5.61 -20.21
N LEU A 209 -6.01 5.49 -18.89
CA LEU A 209 -6.97 4.67 -18.16
C LEU A 209 -8.39 5.20 -18.39
N GLY A 210 -9.31 4.31 -18.78
CA GLY A 210 -10.73 4.64 -19.02
C GLY A 210 -10.99 5.47 -20.29
N MET A 211 -10.07 5.53 -21.25
CA MET A 211 -10.21 6.33 -22.47
C MET A 211 -10.78 5.57 -23.68
N ASP A 212 -11.05 4.28 -23.51
CA ASP A 212 -11.66 3.44 -24.56
C ASP A 212 -12.84 2.63 -24.00
N ASP A 213 -13.44 1.75 -24.85
CA ASP A 213 -14.58 0.90 -24.48
C ASP A 213 -14.16 -0.38 -23.73
N ILE A 214 -12.87 -0.56 -23.43
CA ILE A 214 -12.34 -1.75 -22.76
C ILE A 214 -12.32 -1.50 -21.27
N THR A 215 -12.76 -2.48 -20.48
CA THR A 215 -12.75 -2.37 -19.02
C THR A 215 -11.32 -2.34 -18.48
N ASP A 216 -10.99 -1.30 -17.74
CA ASP A 216 -9.76 -1.14 -16.99
C ASP A 216 -9.95 -1.40 -15.50
N LEU A 217 -8.86 -1.58 -14.76
CA LEU A 217 -8.86 -1.73 -13.31
C LEU A 217 -7.87 -0.77 -12.66
N LEU A 218 -8.38 0.09 -11.79
CA LEU A 218 -7.56 0.89 -10.89
C LEU A 218 -7.81 0.43 -9.46
N SER A 219 -6.76 -0.10 -8.83
CA SER A 219 -6.80 -0.51 -7.42
C SER A 219 -6.12 0.54 -6.55
N LEU A 220 -6.86 1.08 -5.58
CA LEU A 220 -6.37 2.04 -4.61
C LEU A 220 -6.41 1.43 -3.21
N THR A 221 -5.28 1.46 -2.52
CA THR A 221 -5.21 1.03 -1.11
C THR A 221 -4.95 2.23 -0.23
N PHE A 222 -5.87 2.46 0.71
CA PHE A 222 -5.74 3.48 1.76
C PHE A 222 -5.25 2.83 3.05
N TYR A 223 -4.51 3.59 3.84
CA TYR A 223 -3.98 3.12 5.12
C TYR A 223 -4.83 3.62 6.28
N ALA A 224 -5.25 2.70 7.14
CA ALA A 224 -5.93 2.96 8.39
C ALA A 224 -5.47 1.96 9.47
N GLY A 225 -4.16 1.94 9.72
CA GLY A 225 -3.51 0.96 10.60
C GLY A 225 -2.70 1.61 11.71
N ASN A 226 -1.79 0.82 12.27
CA ASN A 226 -0.98 1.21 13.42
C ASN A 226 0.04 2.29 13.04
N TYR A 227 -0.07 3.47 13.66
CA TYR A 227 0.88 4.56 13.46
C TYR A 227 2.29 4.21 13.92
N ALA A 228 3.27 4.49 13.07
CA ALA A 228 4.70 4.28 13.32
C ALA A 228 5.05 2.86 13.81
N HIS A 229 4.28 1.85 13.35
CA HIS A 229 4.43 0.43 13.74
C HIS A 229 4.29 0.16 15.25
N LYS A 230 3.63 1.03 15.99
CA LYS A 230 3.27 0.82 17.39
C LYS A 230 2.20 -0.28 17.50
N SER A 231 2.03 -0.81 18.71
CA SER A 231 0.91 -1.71 18.97
C SER A 231 -0.45 -0.98 18.86
N PRO A 232 -1.56 -1.71 18.60
CA PRO A 232 -2.89 -1.09 18.55
C PRO A 232 -3.26 -0.33 19.82
N GLN A 233 -2.81 -0.81 20.97
CA GLN A 233 -3.05 -0.14 22.27
C GLN A 233 -2.28 1.19 22.38
N GLU A 234 -1.04 1.22 21.89
CA GLU A 234 -0.22 2.44 21.93
C GLU A 234 -0.69 3.52 20.96
N CYS A 235 -1.37 3.17 19.87
CA CYS A 235 -1.88 4.11 18.88
C CYS A 235 -3.41 4.03 18.70
N ALA A 236 -4.14 3.64 19.79
CA ALA A 236 -5.58 3.46 19.72
C ALA A 236 -6.33 4.76 19.36
N MET A 237 -5.86 5.92 19.80
CA MET A 237 -6.44 7.20 19.42
C MET A 237 -6.14 7.55 17.96
N GLU A 238 -4.90 7.35 17.53
CA GLU A 238 -4.46 7.58 16.15
C GLU A 238 -5.22 6.71 15.13
N ILE A 239 -5.48 5.44 15.48
CA ILE A 239 -6.28 4.54 14.63
C ILE A 239 -7.71 5.09 14.49
N GLN A 240 -8.35 5.46 15.59
CA GLN A 240 -9.72 6.02 15.53
C GLN A 240 -9.75 7.33 14.76
N ASP A 241 -8.75 8.19 14.94
CA ASP A 241 -8.65 9.49 14.25
C ASP A 241 -8.46 9.33 12.74
N THR A 242 -7.88 8.22 12.29
CA THR A 242 -7.69 7.94 10.85
C THR A 242 -9.02 7.64 10.13
N TYR A 243 -10.07 7.25 10.85
CA TYR A 243 -11.40 6.97 10.28
C TYR A 243 -12.35 8.19 10.28
N VAL A 244 -11.89 9.33 10.74
CA VAL A 244 -12.62 10.60 10.79
C VAL A 244 -12.29 11.47 9.58
#